data_89ec60c6d7c1700f4a9106b442d72ecd
#
_entry.id   89ec60c6d7c1700f4a9106b442d72ecd
#
_cell.length_a   1.000
_cell.length_b   1.000
_cell.length_c   1.000
_cell.angle_alpha   90.00
_cell.angle_beta   90.00
_cell.angle_gamma   90.00
#
_symmetry.space_group_name_H-M   'P 1'
#
loop_
_entity.id
_entity.type
_entity.pdbx_description
1 polymer ?
#
loop_
_entity_poly.entity_id
_entity_poly.type
_entity_poly.pdbx_seq_one_letter_code
_entity_poly.pdbx_strand_id
1 'polypeptide(L)'
;MVYPDGTANIRALFLGAMTSAWYEASEEVRRERILPRFAQLMDEWREIGANVLATVDDDLLMVGYPQSTGHTFYVILEIKELDDVVRMIQRIRETVDGVRLDAYMRWEARVGRPFFLLEPS
;
A
#
# COMPACT_ATOMS: atom_id res chain seq x y z
N MET A 1 -14.58 -25.71 7.34
CA MET A 1 -13.45 -24.87 6.90
C MET A 1 -12.41 -24.82 7.99
N VAL A 2 -11.19 -25.17 7.67
CA VAL A 2 -10.09 -25.16 8.63
C VAL A 2 -9.07 -24.13 8.17
N TYR A 3 -8.79 -23.14 9.02
CA TYR A 3 -7.70 -22.22 8.76
C TYR A 3 -6.39 -22.88 9.20
N PRO A 4 -5.33 -22.79 8.41
CA PRO A 4 -4.04 -23.31 8.83
C PRO A 4 -3.56 -22.55 10.07
N ASP A 5 -3.13 -23.28 11.06
CA ASP A 5 -2.68 -22.72 12.34
C ASP A 5 -1.43 -21.87 12.14
N GLY A 6 -1.52 -20.57 12.41
CA GLY A 6 -0.36 -19.68 12.49
C GLY A 6 0.55 -19.64 11.27
N THR A 7 0.35 -20.56 10.32
CA THR A 7 1.15 -20.64 9.10
C THR A 7 0.46 -19.99 7.91
N ALA A 8 -0.80 -19.58 8.09
CA ALA A 8 -1.51 -18.89 7.02
C ALA A 8 -0.84 -17.53 6.76
N ASN A 9 -0.47 -17.31 5.52
CA ASN A 9 0.08 -16.04 5.13
C ASN A 9 -0.93 -14.94 5.35
N ILE A 10 -0.46 -13.84 5.90
CA ILE A 10 -1.27 -12.64 6.02
C ILE A 10 -1.21 -11.94 4.67
N ARG A 11 -2.38 -11.52 4.21
CA ARG A 11 -2.47 -10.78 2.96
C ARG A 11 -2.95 -9.36 3.27
N ALA A 12 -2.29 -8.38 2.71
CA ALA A 12 -2.63 -6.98 2.91
C ALA A 12 -2.94 -6.33 1.58
N LEU A 13 -3.98 -5.52 1.57
CA LEU A 13 -4.31 -4.64 0.46
C LEU A 13 -4.10 -3.21 0.92
N PHE A 14 -3.16 -2.52 0.30
CA PHE A 14 -2.95 -1.10 0.51
C PHE A 14 -3.59 -0.33 -0.62
N LEU A 15 -4.36 0.68 -0.25
CA LEU A 15 -5.04 1.57 -1.19
C LEU A 15 -4.44 2.95 -1.04
N GLY A 16 -4.09 3.58 -2.15
CA GLY A 16 -3.47 4.89 -2.14
C GLY A 16 -4.21 5.87 -3.04
N ALA A 17 -4.33 7.11 -2.57
CA ALA A 17 -4.91 8.20 -3.33
C ALA A 17 -4.02 9.42 -3.21
N MET A 18 -3.88 10.17 -4.30
CA MET A 18 -3.11 11.40 -4.29
C MET A 18 -3.89 12.49 -3.58
N THR A 19 -3.21 13.27 -2.75
CA THR A 19 -3.80 14.42 -2.05
C THR A 19 -3.65 15.68 -2.87
N SER A 20 -4.29 16.77 -2.41
CA SER A 20 -4.12 18.08 -3.03
C SER A 20 -2.66 18.52 -3.03
N ALA A 21 -1.90 18.16 -1.99
CA ALA A 21 -0.47 18.49 -1.93
C ALA A 21 0.32 17.89 -3.09
N TRP A 22 -0.04 16.69 -3.53
CA TRP A 22 0.58 16.08 -4.71
C TRP A 22 0.32 16.92 -5.95
N TYR A 23 -0.94 17.32 -6.16
CA TYR A 23 -1.31 18.09 -7.36
C TYR A 23 -0.75 19.51 -7.33
N GLU A 24 -0.56 20.09 -6.17
CA GLU A 24 0.03 21.41 -5.99
C GLU A 24 1.55 21.41 -6.12
N ALA A 25 2.18 20.25 -5.90
CA ALA A 25 3.63 20.14 -6.04
C ALA A 25 4.04 20.34 -7.51
N SER A 26 5.22 20.91 -7.72
CA SER A 26 5.76 21.03 -9.07
C SER A 26 6.12 19.67 -9.63
N GLU A 27 6.17 19.56 -10.97
CA GLU A 27 6.61 18.34 -11.62
C GLU A 27 8.01 17.93 -11.18
N GLU A 28 8.89 18.91 -10.99
CA GLU A 28 10.25 18.66 -10.50
C GLU A 28 10.26 18.03 -9.12
N VAL A 29 9.47 18.56 -8.18
CA VAL A 29 9.37 18.03 -6.82
C VAL A 29 8.80 16.61 -6.85
N ARG A 30 7.77 16.37 -7.64
CA ARG A 30 7.19 15.02 -7.76
C ARG A 30 8.23 14.03 -8.28
N ARG A 31 8.94 14.37 -9.33
CA ARG A 31 9.89 13.48 -9.99
C ARG A 31 11.17 13.29 -9.17
N GLU A 32 11.68 14.34 -8.57
CA GLU A 32 13.00 14.30 -7.93
C GLU A 32 12.95 14.01 -6.45
N ARG A 33 11.81 14.21 -5.78
CA ARG A 33 11.71 14.06 -4.34
C ARG A 33 10.65 13.06 -3.90
N ILE A 34 9.44 13.15 -4.43
CA ILE A 34 8.32 12.33 -3.95
C ILE A 34 8.40 10.91 -4.51
N LEU A 35 8.50 10.77 -5.83
CA LEU A 35 8.56 9.45 -6.47
C LEU A 35 9.78 8.63 -6.03
N PRO A 36 10.98 9.21 -5.89
CA PRO A 36 12.10 8.45 -5.35
C PRO A 36 11.87 7.97 -3.92
N ARG A 37 11.23 8.77 -3.10
CA ARG A 37 10.89 8.33 -1.73
C ARG A 37 9.87 7.20 -1.75
N PHE A 38 8.91 7.25 -2.67
CA PHE A 38 7.93 6.17 -2.83
C PHE A 38 8.63 4.87 -3.25
N ALA A 39 9.54 4.93 -4.20
CA ALA A 39 10.31 3.76 -4.64
C ALA A 39 11.13 3.19 -3.48
N GLN A 40 11.74 4.05 -2.67
CA GLN A 40 12.48 3.65 -1.49
C GLN A 40 11.57 2.97 -0.46
N LEU A 41 10.34 3.46 -0.30
CA LEU A 41 9.36 2.81 0.59
C LEU A 41 9.09 1.38 0.15
N MET A 42 8.95 1.14 -1.14
CA MET A 42 8.73 -0.22 -1.65
C MET A 42 9.91 -1.13 -1.35
N ASP A 43 11.13 -0.62 -1.46
CA ASP A 43 12.32 -1.37 -1.10
C ASP A 43 12.37 -1.66 0.40
N GLU A 44 12.03 -0.69 1.24
CA GLU A 44 11.94 -0.88 2.69
C GLU A 44 10.91 -1.95 3.06
N TRP A 45 9.77 -1.96 2.38
CA TRP A 45 8.75 -2.97 2.61
C TRP A 45 9.25 -4.38 2.26
N ARG A 46 9.99 -4.50 1.16
CA ARG A 46 10.61 -5.78 0.79
C ARG A 46 11.65 -6.23 1.82
N GLU A 47 12.41 -5.31 2.37
CA GLU A 47 13.38 -5.61 3.44
C GLU A 47 12.69 -6.09 4.72
N ILE A 48 11.53 -5.56 5.04
CA ILE A 48 10.71 -6.04 6.16
C ILE A 48 10.23 -7.48 5.91
N GLY A 49 10.13 -7.88 4.66
CA GLY A 49 9.71 -9.22 4.28
C GLY A 49 8.38 -9.26 3.52
N ALA A 50 7.86 -8.11 3.13
CA ALA A 50 6.65 -8.06 2.33
C ALA A 50 6.94 -8.50 0.89
N ASN A 51 6.05 -9.34 0.35
CA ASN A 51 6.13 -9.80 -1.03
C ASN A 51 4.97 -9.22 -1.82
N VAL A 52 5.26 -8.39 -2.80
CA VAL A 52 4.23 -7.80 -3.66
C VAL A 52 3.70 -8.86 -4.61
N LEU A 53 2.42 -9.17 -4.50
CA LEU A 53 1.76 -10.15 -5.37
C LEU A 53 1.20 -9.50 -6.62
N ALA A 54 0.62 -8.31 -6.49
CA ALA A 54 0.00 -7.61 -7.60
C ALA A 54 -0.20 -6.14 -7.26
N THR A 55 -0.33 -5.33 -8.31
CA THR A 55 -0.70 -3.93 -8.18
C THR A 55 -1.79 -3.61 -9.19
N VAL A 56 -2.61 -2.60 -8.88
CA VAL A 56 -3.63 -2.10 -9.80
C VAL A 56 -3.62 -0.58 -9.74
N ASP A 57 -3.65 0.04 -10.90
CA ASP A 57 -3.97 1.45 -11.04
C ASP A 57 -5.37 1.51 -11.68
N ASP A 58 -6.31 2.21 -11.08
CA ASP A 58 -7.70 2.22 -11.53
C ASP A 58 -7.97 3.24 -12.64
N ASP A 59 -7.01 3.43 -13.50
CA ASP A 59 -7.06 4.43 -14.57
C ASP A 59 -7.91 4.02 -15.79
N LEU A 60 -8.41 2.79 -15.83
CA LEU A 60 -9.22 2.32 -16.96
C LEU A 60 -10.72 2.39 -16.70
N LEU A 61 -11.17 1.87 -15.56
CA LEU A 61 -12.60 1.77 -15.28
C LEU A 61 -12.82 1.59 -13.77
N MET A 62 -13.78 2.33 -13.24
CA MET A 62 -14.23 2.16 -11.88
C MET A 62 -15.75 1.99 -11.90
N VAL A 63 -16.23 0.93 -11.24
CA VAL A 63 -17.65 0.58 -11.20
C VAL A 63 -18.04 0.34 -9.75
N GLY A 64 -19.23 0.78 -9.38
CA GLY A 64 -19.78 0.57 -8.06
C GLY A 64 -19.91 1.86 -7.27
N TYR A 65 -20.40 1.74 -6.05
CA TYR A 65 -20.50 2.90 -5.16
C TYR A 65 -19.12 3.22 -4.58
N PRO A 66 -18.63 4.45 -4.80
CA PRO A 66 -17.34 4.85 -4.24
C PRO A 66 -17.48 5.13 -2.75
N GLN A 67 -17.26 4.12 -1.93
CA GLN A 67 -17.17 4.28 -0.48
C GLN A 67 -15.95 5.12 -0.11
N SER A 68 -14.90 5.03 -0.91
CA SER A 68 -13.68 5.77 -0.75
C SER A 68 -13.38 6.44 -2.08
N THR A 69 -13.84 7.66 -2.23
CA THR A 69 -13.54 8.42 -3.44
C THR A 69 -12.06 8.77 -3.49
N GLY A 70 -11.46 8.65 -4.67
CA GLY A 70 -10.13 9.12 -4.92
C GLY A 70 -9.00 8.12 -4.73
N HIS A 71 -9.28 6.84 -4.53
CA HIS A 71 -8.23 5.83 -4.59
C HIS A 71 -7.82 5.61 -6.03
N THR A 72 -6.53 5.65 -6.30
CA THR A 72 -6.00 5.52 -7.64
C THR A 72 -5.15 4.28 -7.83
N PHE A 73 -4.52 3.78 -6.78
CA PHE A 73 -3.70 2.59 -6.91
C PHE A 73 -3.89 1.65 -5.71
N TYR A 74 -3.57 0.39 -5.96
CA TYR A 74 -3.74 -0.69 -5.01
C TYR A 74 -2.52 -1.59 -5.06
N VAL A 75 -2.05 -2.02 -3.88
CA VAL A 75 -0.92 -2.94 -3.76
C VAL A 75 -1.36 -4.12 -2.92
N ILE A 76 -1.25 -5.31 -3.47
CA ILE A 76 -1.59 -6.55 -2.78
C ILE A 76 -0.30 -7.24 -2.38
N LEU A 77 -0.13 -7.50 -1.09
CA LEU A 77 1.10 -8.07 -0.56
C LEU A 77 0.83 -9.28 0.31
N GLU A 78 1.81 -10.17 0.34
CA GLU A 78 1.86 -11.27 1.28
C GLU A 78 2.86 -10.91 2.36
N ILE A 79 2.47 -11.07 3.62
CA ILE A 79 3.22 -10.62 4.79
C ILE A 79 3.26 -11.75 5.81
N LYS A 80 4.38 -11.91 6.50
CA LYS A 80 4.54 -13.01 7.44
C LYS A 80 3.87 -12.76 8.78
N GLU A 81 3.98 -11.55 9.30
CA GLU A 81 3.49 -11.21 10.63
C GLU A 81 2.72 -9.90 10.62
N LEU A 82 1.71 -9.80 11.46
CA LEU A 82 0.91 -8.58 11.57
C LEU A 82 1.74 -7.38 12.01
N ASP A 83 2.75 -7.61 12.86
CA ASP A 83 3.65 -6.53 13.28
C ASP A 83 4.42 -5.92 12.11
N ASP A 84 4.65 -6.68 11.06
CA ASP A 84 5.30 -6.16 9.84
C ASP A 84 4.43 -5.10 9.17
N VAL A 85 3.11 -5.28 9.19
CA VAL A 85 2.18 -4.28 8.64
C VAL A 85 2.31 -2.96 9.40
N VAL A 86 2.42 -3.03 10.72
CA VAL A 86 2.59 -1.84 11.56
C VAL A 86 3.88 -1.11 11.18
N ARG A 87 4.97 -1.85 11.00
CA ARG A 87 6.24 -1.25 10.55
C ARG A 87 6.13 -0.62 9.18
N MET A 88 5.42 -1.27 8.26
CA MET A 88 5.20 -0.73 6.91
C MET A 88 4.44 0.60 6.96
N ILE A 89 3.40 0.67 7.80
CA ILE A 89 2.63 1.90 7.97
C ILE A 89 3.48 2.99 8.61
N GLN A 90 4.30 2.66 9.58
CA GLN A 90 5.19 3.63 10.22
C GLN A 90 6.15 4.26 9.21
N ARG A 91 6.65 3.48 8.26
CA ARG A 91 7.53 3.99 7.21
C ARG A 91 6.86 5.03 6.33
N ILE A 92 5.58 4.90 6.08
CA ILE A 92 4.82 5.91 5.32
C ILE A 92 4.82 7.25 6.06
N ARG A 93 4.76 7.22 7.37
CA ARG A 93 4.65 8.41 8.21
C ARG A 93 5.98 9.07 8.54
N GLU A 94 7.09 8.42 8.26
CA GLU A 94 8.40 8.98 8.54
C GLU A 94 8.78 10.06 7.53
N THR A 95 9.41 11.10 8.03
CA THR A 95 10.01 12.12 7.17
C THR A 95 11.42 11.66 6.80
N VAL A 96 11.67 11.44 5.52
CA VAL A 96 12.97 11.04 5.00
C VAL A 96 13.39 12.05 3.94
N ASP A 97 14.57 12.64 4.12
CA ASP A 97 15.09 13.68 3.21
C ASP A 97 14.09 14.81 2.97
N GLY A 98 13.36 15.16 4.03
CA GLY A 98 12.37 16.24 3.98
C GLY A 98 11.04 15.84 3.35
N VAL A 99 10.84 14.57 3.00
CA VAL A 99 9.61 14.08 2.38
C VAL A 99 8.85 13.16 3.32
N ARG A 100 7.59 13.44 3.51
CA ARG A 100 6.66 12.59 4.24
C ARG A 100 5.55 12.15 3.29
N LEU A 101 5.53 10.88 2.94
CA LEU A 101 4.65 10.37 1.89
C LEU A 101 3.17 10.53 2.21
N ASP A 102 2.76 10.45 3.47
CA ASP A 102 1.36 10.60 3.83
C ASP A 102 0.84 12.03 3.71
N ALA A 103 1.71 12.98 3.43
CA ALA A 103 1.29 14.33 3.04
C ALA A 103 0.84 14.40 1.58
N TYR A 104 1.41 13.56 0.72
CA TYR A 104 1.14 13.54 -0.72
C TYR A 104 0.22 12.44 -1.16
N MET A 105 0.07 11.41 -0.34
CA MET A 105 -0.75 10.24 -0.64
C MET A 105 -1.55 9.86 0.59
N ARG A 106 -2.85 9.67 0.41
CA ARG A 106 -3.70 9.13 1.47
C ARG A 106 -3.67 7.61 1.35
N TRP A 107 -3.41 6.95 2.47
CA TRP A 107 -3.26 5.50 2.51
C TRP A 107 -4.34 4.86 3.35
N GLU A 108 -4.85 3.74 2.88
CA GLU A 108 -5.69 2.84 3.66
C GLU A 108 -5.13 1.43 3.52
N ALA A 109 -5.42 0.59 4.50
CA ALA A 109 -4.98 -0.81 4.48
C ALA A 109 -6.12 -1.72 4.90
N ARG A 110 -6.21 -2.84 4.23
CA ARG A 110 -7.08 -3.95 4.61
C ARG A 110 -6.20 -5.17 4.79
N VAL A 111 -6.28 -5.79 5.94
CA VAL A 111 -5.37 -6.90 6.30
C VAL A 111 -6.21 -8.10 6.69
N GLY A 112 -5.86 -9.24 6.13
CA GLY A 112 -6.59 -10.46 6.39
C GLY A 112 -5.85 -11.67 5.86
N ARG A 113 -6.60 -12.66 5.49
CA ARG A 113 -6.09 -13.92 4.93
C ARG A 113 -6.64 -14.12 3.53
N PRO A 114 -6.08 -15.04 2.74
CA PRO A 114 -6.68 -15.40 1.46
C PRO A 114 -8.16 -15.71 1.63
N PHE A 115 -8.97 -15.27 0.68
CA PHE A 115 -10.41 -15.45 0.78
C PHE A 115 -10.75 -16.92 0.63
N PHE A 116 -11.25 -17.54 1.69
CA PHE A 116 -11.41 -18.98 1.81
C PHE A 116 -12.31 -19.62 0.73
N LEU A 117 -13.25 -18.86 0.18
CA LEU A 117 -14.13 -19.39 -0.86
C LEU A 117 -13.42 -19.58 -2.19
N LEU A 118 -12.39 -18.78 -2.47
CA LEU A 118 -11.71 -18.78 -3.76
C LEU A 118 -10.29 -19.32 -3.67
N GLU A 119 -9.67 -19.27 -2.51
CA GLU A 119 -8.31 -19.72 -2.29
C GLU A 119 -8.25 -20.60 -1.05
N PRO A 120 -8.69 -21.85 -1.13
CA PRO A 120 -8.55 -22.76 0.01
C PRO A 120 -7.06 -23.01 0.27
N SER A 121 -6.68 -22.93 1.51
CA SER A 121 -5.29 -23.11 1.93
C SER A 121 -4.95 -24.58 2.10
#